data_3e5a60093312fef09ccddb1c84fce9f4
#
_entry.id   3e5a60093312fef09ccddb1c84fce9f4
#
_cell.length_a   1.000
_cell.length_b   1.000
_cell.length_c   1.000
_cell.angle_alpha   90.00
_cell.angle_beta   90.00
_cell.angle_gamma   90.00
#
_symmetry.space_group_name_H-M   'P 1'
#
loop_
_entity.id
_entity.type
_entity.pdbx_description
1 polymer ?
#
loop_
_entity_poly.entity_id
_entity_poly.type
_entity_poly.pdbx_seq_one_letter_code
_entity_poly.pdbx_strand_id
1 'polypeptide(L)'
;IALKFGDYFRTPNSKFVFTYDSNGKQIESTELTPRDVVVNKVNSTYDASGNLVEQVGFDGENVQLFKSVVTYKNGVKADTSEYGKDGLLKSKTIYTYDGTKLTDETYYNAEGAIVWKIIYSYNAKNQLEKETEYFADGSLDEERFYEYSADGKIDTISYANVDGLKMKELFRYDNMGNLTEVTTYSADNKTTKRLLVKYDAAGN
;
A
#
# COMPACT_ATOMS: atom_id res chain seq x y z
N ILE A 1 -4.68 4.41 2.94
CA ILE A 1 -3.80 3.24 2.67
C ILE A 1 -4.20 2.21 3.70
N ALA A 2 -5.00 1.22 3.28
CA ALA A 2 -5.27 0.07 4.12
C ALA A 2 -3.94 -0.68 4.28
N LEU A 3 -3.38 -0.68 5.49
CA LEU A 3 -2.34 -1.63 5.83
C LEU A 3 -2.90 -3.02 5.50
N LYS A 4 -2.27 -3.73 4.56
CA LYS A 4 -2.48 -5.16 4.36
C LYS A 4 -2.03 -5.84 5.66
N PHE A 5 -2.92 -5.94 6.62
CA PHE A 5 -2.81 -7.01 7.58
C PHE A 5 -2.94 -8.27 6.73
N GLY A 6 -1.84 -8.99 6.59
CA GLY A 6 -1.81 -10.24 5.85
C GLY A 6 -2.96 -11.12 6.32
N ASP A 7 -3.46 -11.99 5.46
CA ASP A 7 -4.58 -12.92 5.65
C ASP A 7 -4.42 -13.90 6.85
N TYR A 8 -3.56 -13.57 7.80
CA TYR A 8 -3.12 -14.45 8.89
C TYR A 8 -4.16 -14.67 9.99
N PHE A 9 -5.24 -13.86 10.08
CA PHE A 9 -6.11 -13.90 11.27
C PHE A 9 -7.60 -13.68 10.98
N ARG A 10 -8.13 -14.14 9.87
CA ARG A 10 -9.58 -14.26 9.74
C ARG A 10 -10.05 -15.59 10.31
N THR A 11 -10.34 -15.62 11.60
CA THR A 11 -11.13 -16.69 12.17
C THR A 11 -12.54 -16.59 11.56
N PRO A 12 -13.10 -17.69 10.97
CA PRO A 12 -14.49 -17.66 10.51
C PRO A 12 -15.40 -17.18 11.65
N ASN A 13 -16.25 -16.17 11.37
CA ASN A 13 -17.16 -15.54 12.32
C ASN A 13 -16.55 -14.67 13.43
N SER A 14 -15.36 -14.09 13.23
CA SER A 14 -14.84 -13.09 14.18
C SER A 14 -15.68 -11.80 14.19
N LYS A 15 -15.74 -11.14 15.34
CA LYS A 15 -16.31 -9.80 15.52
C LYS A 15 -15.18 -8.78 15.60
N PHE A 16 -15.39 -7.59 15.04
CA PHE A 16 -14.47 -6.46 15.17
C PHE A 16 -15.13 -5.34 15.96
N VAL A 17 -14.43 -4.82 16.96
CA VAL A 17 -14.83 -3.65 17.75
C VAL A 17 -13.80 -2.55 17.50
N PHE A 18 -14.28 -1.35 17.24
CA PHE A 18 -13.44 -0.19 16.98
C PHE A 18 -13.71 0.90 18.02
N THR A 19 -12.65 1.48 18.56
CA THR A 19 -12.71 2.63 19.46
C THR A 19 -12.15 3.85 18.75
N TYR A 20 -12.79 5.00 18.93
CA TYR A 20 -12.44 6.25 18.27
C TYR A 20 -12.16 7.33 19.33
N ASP A 21 -11.25 8.25 19.01
CA ASP A 21 -11.02 9.46 19.81
C ASP A 21 -12.14 10.49 19.58
N SER A 22 -12.05 11.63 20.29
CA SER A 22 -13.00 12.75 20.17
C SER A 22 -13.03 13.40 18.78
N ASN A 23 -12.02 13.16 17.94
CA ASN A 23 -11.90 13.68 16.58
C ASN A 23 -12.37 12.65 15.53
N GLY A 24 -12.90 11.48 15.96
CA GLY A 24 -13.35 10.41 15.08
C GLY A 24 -12.22 9.55 14.49
N LYS A 25 -10.99 9.60 15.03
CA LYS A 25 -9.88 8.74 14.61
C LYS A 25 -9.93 7.43 15.36
N GLN A 26 -9.76 6.33 14.63
CA GLN A 26 -9.71 4.99 15.21
C GLN A 26 -8.42 4.80 16.01
N ILE A 27 -8.55 4.72 17.34
CA ILE A 27 -7.43 4.53 18.26
C ILE A 27 -7.23 3.07 18.66
N GLU A 28 -8.25 2.23 18.50
CA GLU A 28 -8.16 0.80 18.78
C GLU A 28 -9.03 -0.01 17.80
N SER A 29 -8.53 -1.18 17.40
CA SER A 29 -9.28 -2.24 16.72
C SER A 29 -9.06 -3.54 17.46
N THR A 30 -10.13 -4.19 17.90
CA THR A 30 -10.09 -5.47 18.63
C THR A 30 -10.83 -6.54 17.86
N GLU A 31 -10.18 -7.65 17.55
CA GLU A 31 -10.80 -8.86 17.03
C GLU A 31 -11.21 -9.77 18.18
N LEU A 32 -12.46 -10.21 18.14
CA LEU A 32 -13.06 -11.09 19.14
C LEU A 32 -13.54 -12.39 18.49
N THR A 33 -13.43 -13.50 19.21
CA THR A 33 -14.17 -14.72 18.84
C THR A 33 -15.68 -14.48 18.94
N PRO A 34 -16.54 -15.41 18.40
CA PRO A 34 -17.99 -15.34 18.59
C PRO A 34 -18.44 -15.33 20.07
N ARG A 35 -17.58 -15.78 20.99
CA ARG A 35 -17.81 -15.80 22.43
C ARG A 35 -17.22 -14.60 23.17
N ASP A 36 -16.89 -13.53 22.44
CA ASP A 36 -16.31 -12.28 22.97
C ASP A 36 -14.93 -12.42 23.65
N VAL A 37 -14.16 -13.46 23.31
CA VAL A 37 -12.78 -13.59 23.76
C VAL A 37 -11.89 -12.82 22.79
N VAL A 38 -10.98 -11.99 23.31
CA VAL A 38 -10.01 -11.24 22.49
C VAL A 38 -9.07 -12.20 21.78
N VAL A 39 -8.96 -12.05 20.45
CA VAL A 39 -8.00 -12.78 19.59
C VAL A 39 -6.74 -11.93 19.40
N ASN A 40 -6.95 -10.67 18.97
CA ASN A 40 -5.89 -9.69 18.83
C ASN A 40 -6.44 -8.27 19.00
N LYS A 41 -5.54 -7.33 19.21
CA LYS A 41 -5.84 -5.91 19.35
C LYS A 41 -4.76 -5.07 18.70
N VAL A 42 -5.13 -3.98 18.04
CA VAL A 42 -4.22 -2.98 17.50
C VAL A 42 -4.56 -1.62 18.07
N ASN A 43 -3.58 -0.97 18.69
CA ASN A 43 -3.65 0.39 19.16
C ASN A 43 -2.99 1.32 18.14
N SER A 44 -3.60 2.48 17.88
CA SER A 44 -3.10 3.50 16.94
C SER A 44 -2.94 4.83 17.64
N THR A 45 -1.80 5.49 17.43
CA THR A 45 -1.48 6.82 17.96
C THR A 45 -1.29 7.81 16.82
N TYR A 46 -1.77 9.04 17.01
CA TYR A 46 -1.71 10.11 16.02
C TYR A 46 -0.99 11.32 16.59
N ASP A 47 -0.29 12.07 15.72
CA ASP A 47 0.29 13.37 16.09
C ASP A 47 -0.78 14.47 16.15
N ALA A 48 -0.37 15.67 16.55
CA ALA A 48 -1.26 16.84 16.63
C ALA A 48 -1.85 17.28 15.27
N SER A 49 -1.19 16.92 14.16
CA SER A 49 -1.67 17.17 12.78
C SER A 49 -2.62 16.07 12.32
N GLY A 50 -2.76 15.01 13.12
CA GLY A 50 -3.62 13.89 12.82
C GLY A 50 -3.02 12.82 11.92
N ASN A 51 -1.73 12.78 11.77
CA ASN A 51 -1.03 11.71 11.08
C ASN A 51 -0.85 10.51 12.01
N LEU A 52 -1.00 9.30 11.48
CA LEU A 52 -0.72 8.06 12.21
C LEU A 52 0.79 7.95 12.44
N VAL A 53 1.24 7.96 13.70
CA VAL A 53 2.67 7.90 14.04
C VAL A 53 3.09 6.57 14.66
N GLU A 54 2.16 5.82 15.24
CA GLU A 54 2.45 4.51 15.83
C GLU A 54 1.26 3.57 15.74
N GLN A 55 1.54 2.29 15.48
CA GLN A 55 0.61 1.18 15.69
C GLN A 55 1.31 0.07 16.47
N VAL A 56 0.61 -0.48 17.47
CA VAL A 56 1.10 -1.61 18.26
C VAL A 56 0.04 -2.70 18.28
N GLY A 57 0.43 -3.90 17.82
CA GLY A 57 -0.43 -5.07 17.82
C GLY A 57 -0.15 -5.97 19.02
N PHE A 58 -1.21 -6.53 19.60
CA PHE A 58 -1.16 -7.44 20.74
C PHE A 58 -1.98 -8.68 20.44
N ASP A 59 -1.61 -9.81 21.03
CA ASP A 59 -2.45 -11.03 21.07
C ASP A 59 -3.54 -10.94 22.15
N GLY A 60 -4.33 -12.03 22.29
CA GLY A 60 -5.40 -12.13 23.27
C GLY A 60 -4.93 -12.12 24.73
N GLU A 61 -3.66 -12.39 24.98
CA GLU A 61 -3.02 -12.35 26.32
C GLU A 61 -2.32 -11.00 26.57
N ASN A 62 -2.52 -10.03 25.66
CA ASN A 62 -1.91 -8.70 25.70
C ASN A 62 -0.37 -8.71 25.56
N VAL A 63 0.17 -9.73 24.89
CA VAL A 63 1.58 -9.79 24.52
C VAL A 63 1.77 -9.05 23.19
N GLN A 64 2.75 -8.14 23.13
CA GLN A 64 3.04 -7.41 21.90
C GLN A 64 3.47 -8.36 20.78
N LEU A 65 2.83 -8.23 19.61
CA LEU A 65 3.14 -8.98 18.40
C LEU A 65 4.04 -8.19 17.46
N PHE A 66 3.75 -6.91 17.29
CA PHE A 66 4.49 -5.99 16.44
C PHE A 66 4.33 -4.55 16.91
N LYS A 67 5.20 -3.68 16.41
CA LYS A 67 5.09 -2.23 16.52
C LYS A 67 5.53 -1.60 15.20
N SER A 68 4.74 -0.68 14.66
CA SER A 68 5.06 0.15 13.50
C SER A 68 5.16 1.60 13.94
N VAL A 69 6.23 2.29 13.53
CA VAL A 69 6.46 3.71 13.83
C VAL A 69 6.64 4.45 12.50
N VAL A 70 5.88 5.53 12.33
CA VAL A 70 5.94 6.40 11.14
C VAL A 70 6.44 7.78 11.56
N THR A 71 7.46 8.28 10.87
CA THR A 71 7.93 9.65 11.06
C THR A 71 7.51 10.53 9.89
N TYR A 72 7.31 11.82 10.17
CA TYR A 72 6.95 12.83 9.18
C TYR A 72 7.94 13.99 9.22
N LYS A 73 8.23 14.55 8.05
CA LYS A 73 9.07 15.74 7.89
C LYS A 73 8.41 16.67 6.87
N ASN A 74 8.23 17.94 7.23
CA ASN A 74 7.58 18.92 6.36
C ASN A 74 6.18 18.48 5.85
N GLY A 75 5.42 17.75 6.69
CA GLY A 75 4.07 17.27 6.34
C GLY A 75 4.01 16.03 5.46
N VAL A 76 5.15 15.48 5.02
CA VAL A 76 5.22 14.21 4.27
C VAL A 76 5.86 13.10 5.09
N LYS A 77 5.51 11.86 4.79
CA LYS A 77 6.03 10.66 5.45
C LYS A 77 7.53 10.52 5.16
N ALA A 78 8.37 10.50 6.18
CA ALA A 78 9.81 10.42 6.03
C ALA A 78 10.33 8.98 6.10
N ASP A 79 9.88 8.22 7.10
CA ASP A 79 10.19 6.80 7.20
C ASP A 79 9.12 6.01 7.96
N THR A 80 9.15 4.69 7.77
CA THR A 80 8.41 3.70 8.57
C THR A 80 9.39 2.68 9.10
N SER A 81 9.33 2.42 10.40
CA SER A 81 10.14 1.40 11.07
C SER A 81 9.25 0.33 11.67
N GLU A 82 9.52 -0.95 11.38
CA GLU A 82 8.76 -2.10 11.85
C GLU A 82 9.58 -2.86 12.90
N TYR A 83 8.96 -3.19 14.02
CA TYR A 83 9.57 -3.91 15.13
C TYR A 83 8.80 -5.19 15.41
N GLY A 84 9.51 -6.25 15.75
CA GLY A 84 8.93 -7.53 16.14
C GLY A 84 8.45 -7.55 17.60
N LYS A 85 7.91 -8.69 17.99
CA LYS A 85 7.48 -8.96 19.38
C LYS A 85 8.60 -8.85 20.42
N ASP A 86 9.83 -9.01 19.98
CA ASP A 86 11.06 -8.88 20.78
C ASP A 86 11.51 -7.41 20.93
N GLY A 87 10.78 -6.46 20.34
CA GLY A 87 11.12 -5.03 20.31
C GLY A 87 12.29 -4.69 19.39
N LEU A 88 12.85 -5.66 18.66
CA LEU A 88 13.96 -5.43 17.75
C LEU A 88 13.43 -4.95 16.37
N LEU A 89 14.18 -4.04 15.76
CA LEU A 89 13.91 -3.58 14.40
C LEU A 89 13.91 -4.78 13.44
N LYS A 90 12.90 -4.88 12.61
CA LYS A 90 12.78 -5.90 11.54
C LYS A 90 13.04 -5.31 10.17
N SER A 91 12.54 -4.08 9.95
CA SER A 91 12.71 -3.39 8.67
C SER A 91 12.51 -1.90 8.83
N LYS A 92 13.01 -1.15 7.84
CA LYS A 92 12.79 0.29 7.72
C LYS A 92 12.59 0.66 6.25
N THR A 93 11.58 1.49 5.97
CA THR A 93 11.40 2.12 4.66
C THR A 93 11.68 3.61 4.78
N ILE A 94 12.52 4.15 3.92
CA ILE A 94 12.82 5.59 3.81
C ILE A 94 12.16 6.11 2.53
N TYR A 95 11.51 7.27 2.62
CA TYR A 95 10.82 7.95 1.53
C TYR A 95 11.54 9.25 1.20
N THR A 96 11.84 9.47 -0.07
CA THR A 96 12.47 10.70 -0.57
C THR A 96 11.50 11.47 -1.47
N TYR A 97 11.56 12.81 -1.40
CA TYR A 97 10.61 13.67 -2.09
C TYR A 97 11.32 14.84 -2.80
N ASP A 98 10.73 15.25 -3.92
CA ASP A 98 10.93 16.57 -4.51
C ASP A 98 9.69 17.43 -4.19
N GLY A 99 9.83 18.34 -3.23
CA GLY A 99 8.69 19.04 -2.64
C GLY A 99 7.76 18.06 -1.89
N THR A 100 6.56 17.82 -2.43
CA THR A 100 5.59 16.84 -1.91
C THR A 100 5.48 15.59 -2.78
N LYS A 101 6.23 15.51 -3.90
CA LYS A 101 6.24 14.35 -4.79
C LYS A 101 7.22 13.30 -4.28
N LEU A 102 6.75 12.09 -4.09
CA LEU A 102 7.58 10.94 -3.77
C LEU A 102 8.48 10.62 -4.97
N THR A 103 9.81 10.65 -4.79
CA THR A 103 10.80 10.33 -5.82
C THR A 103 11.38 8.95 -5.66
N ASP A 104 11.52 8.48 -4.43
CA ASP A 104 11.95 7.10 -4.19
C ASP A 104 11.52 6.55 -2.82
N GLU A 105 11.44 5.22 -2.76
CA GLU A 105 11.32 4.42 -1.56
C GLU A 105 12.48 3.46 -1.48
N THR A 106 13.14 3.37 -0.34
CA THR A 106 14.20 2.39 -0.11
C THR A 106 13.88 1.56 1.13
N TYR A 107 13.79 0.26 0.96
CA TYR A 107 13.49 -0.69 2.02
C TYR A 107 14.78 -1.36 2.51
N TYR A 108 14.94 -1.35 3.82
CA TYR A 108 16.07 -1.91 4.55
C TYR A 108 15.62 -3.06 5.44
N ASN A 109 16.44 -4.09 5.58
CA ASN A 109 16.26 -5.14 6.57
C ASN A 109 16.71 -4.68 7.98
N ALA A 110 16.65 -5.61 8.95
CA ALA A 110 17.03 -5.35 10.34
C ALA A 110 18.51 -4.91 10.50
N GLU A 111 19.39 -5.40 9.65
CA GLU A 111 20.82 -5.12 9.64
C GLU A 111 21.17 -3.78 8.95
N GLY A 112 20.16 -3.11 8.38
CA GLY A 112 20.35 -1.86 7.64
C GLY A 112 20.84 -2.06 6.21
N ALA A 113 20.80 -3.28 5.67
CA ALA A 113 21.10 -3.54 4.27
C ALA A 113 19.86 -3.25 3.40
N ILE A 114 20.07 -2.65 2.22
CA ILE A 114 19.01 -2.45 1.23
C ILE A 114 18.51 -3.82 0.76
N VAL A 115 17.20 -3.98 0.68
CA VAL A 115 16.53 -5.17 0.12
C VAL A 115 15.97 -4.85 -1.26
N TRP A 116 15.33 -3.68 -1.41
CA TRP A 116 14.83 -3.16 -2.68
C TRP A 116 14.73 -1.63 -2.65
N LYS A 117 14.66 -1.05 -3.82
CA LYS A 117 14.45 0.38 -4.02
C LYS A 117 13.47 0.60 -5.19
N ILE A 118 12.50 1.52 -5.02
CA ILE A 118 11.62 1.99 -6.10
C ILE A 118 11.94 3.45 -6.39
N ILE A 119 12.06 3.79 -7.66
CA ILE A 119 12.20 5.16 -8.16
C ILE A 119 10.93 5.54 -8.94
N TYR A 120 10.40 6.71 -8.63
CA TYR A 120 9.18 7.27 -9.24
C TYR A 120 9.53 8.41 -10.18
N SER A 121 8.99 8.38 -11.40
CA SER A 121 9.11 9.46 -12.38
C SER A 121 7.74 10.00 -12.76
N TYR A 122 7.67 11.30 -13.04
CA TYR A 122 6.41 12.01 -13.31
C TYR A 122 6.49 12.74 -14.65
N ASN A 123 5.39 12.75 -15.38
CA ASN A 123 5.26 13.50 -16.64
C ASN A 123 5.11 15.02 -16.39
N ALA A 124 5.10 15.78 -17.45
CA ALA A 124 4.97 17.26 -17.40
C ALA A 124 3.65 17.74 -16.75
N LYS A 125 2.64 16.88 -16.64
CA LYS A 125 1.36 17.15 -15.95
C LYS A 125 1.38 16.72 -14.48
N ASN A 126 2.54 16.33 -13.93
CA ASN A 126 2.70 15.80 -12.58
C ASN A 126 1.94 14.47 -12.30
N GLN A 127 1.65 13.69 -13.34
CA GLN A 127 1.09 12.34 -13.18
C GLN A 127 2.24 11.34 -13.15
N LEU A 128 2.11 10.29 -12.35
CA LEU A 128 3.10 9.21 -12.26
C LEU A 128 3.27 8.56 -13.65
N GLU A 129 4.45 8.64 -14.23
CA GLU A 129 4.74 8.12 -15.56
C GLU A 129 5.41 6.75 -15.50
N LYS A 130 6.26 6.56 -14.47
CA LYS A 130 7.05 5.33 -14.36
C LYS A 130 7.41 5.05 -12.91
N GLU A 131 7.35 3.78 -12.55
CA GLU A 131 8.01 3.19 -11.37
C GLU A 131 9.11 2.27 -11.86
N THR A 132 10.27 2.30 -11.21
CA THR A 132 11.39 1.39 -11.49
C THR A 132 11.82 0.75 -10.18
N GLU A 133 11.67 -0.56 -10.08
CA GLU A 133 12.05 -1.35 -8.91
C GLU A 133 13.41 -2.03 -9.14
N TYR A 134 14.26 -1.96 -8.14
CA TYR A 134 15.60 -2.53 -8.14
C TYR A 134 15.78 -3.49 -6.98
N PHE A 135 16.47 -4.59 -7.23
CA PHE A 135 16.97 -5.51 -6.20
C PHE A 135 18.05 -4.85 -5.33
N ALA A 136 18.44 -5.56 -4.26
CA ALA A 136 19.48 -5.12 -3.32
C ALA A 136 20.84 -4.81 -3.99
N ASP A 137 21.18 -5.54 -5.05
CA ASP A 137 22.44 -5.38 -5.80
C ASP A 137 22.39 -4.24 -6.85
N GLY A 138 21.25 -3.56 -6.96
CA GLY A 138 21.02 -2.49 -7.93
C GLY A 138 20.62 -2.97 -9.32
N SER A 139 20.44 -4.29 -9.53
CA SER A 139 19.89 -4.80 -10.78
C SER A 139 18.38 -4.50 -10.88
N LEU A 140 17.90 -4.33 -12.11
CA LEU A 140 16.50 -4.04 -12.40
C LEU A 140 15.65 -5.27 -12.09
N ASP A 141 14.60 -5.10 -11.27
CA ASP A 141 13.55 -6.08 -11.07
C ASP A 141 12.38 -5.87 -12.04
N GLU A 142 11.67 -4.75 -11.90
CA GLU A 142 10.49 -4.44 -12.70
C GLU A 142 10.41 -2.94 -13.02
N GLU A 143 9.84 -2.63 -14.17
CA GLU A 143 9.39 -1.29 -14.53
C GLU A 143 7.89 -1.31 -14.80
N ARG A 144 7.17 -0.30 -14.30
CA ARG A 144 5.76 -0.02 -14.60
C ARG A 144 5.65 1.32 -15.28
N PHE A 145 4.99 1.34 -16.42
CA PHE A 145 4.74 2.55 -17.20
C PHE A 145 3.25 2.85 -17.19
N TYR A 146 2.91 4.11 -16.93
CA TYR A 146 1.56 4.60 -16.81
C TYR A 146 1.24 5.54 -17.97
N GLU A 147 0.22 5.20 -18.74
CA GLU A 147 -0.32 6.06 -19.78
C GLU A 147 -1.70 6.57 -19.37
N TYR A 148 -2.01 7.81 -19.76
CA TYR A 148 -3.22 8.49 -19.34
C TYR A 148 -4.01 8.96 -20.57
N SER A 149 -5.33 8.82 -20.47
CA SER A 149 -6.28 9.43 -21.40
C SER A 149 -6.25 10.97 -21.33
N ALA A 150 -6.89 11.62 -22.27
CA ALA A 150 -6.93 13.08 -22.35
C ALA A 150 -7.59 13.73 -21.11
N ASP A 151 -8.53 13.04 -20.47
CA ASP A 151 -9.21 13.46 -19.22
C ASP A 151 -8.43 13.08 -17.95
N GLY A 152 -7.21 12.55 -18.09
CA GLY A 152 -6.28 12.31 -16.99
C GLY A 152 -6.48 11.01 -16.23
N LYS A 153 -7.31 10.09 -16.71
CA LYS A 153 -7.48 8.75 -16.14
C LYS A 153 -6.40 7.80 -16.67
N ILE A 154 -6.03 6.80 -15.89
CA ILE A 154 -5.14 5.73 -16.35
C ILE A 154 -5.81 5.00 -17.52
N ASP A 155 -5.17 4.96 -18.68
CA ASP A 155 -5.60 4.21 -19.85
C ASP A 155 -4.88 2.86 -19.94
N THR A 156 -3.58 2.85 -19.71
CA THR A 156 -2.74 1.66 -19.78
C THR A 156 -1.73 1.63 -18.65
N ILE A 157 -1.47 0.43 -18.09
CA ILE A 157 -0.27 0.14 -17.30
C ILE A 157 0.48 -0.98 -18.00
N SER A 158 1.77 -0.76 -18.30
CA SER A 158 2.66 -1.75 -18.89
C SER A 158 3.73 -2.17 -17.90
N TYR A 159 4.02 -3.46 -17.85
CA TYR A 159 5.00 -4.07 -16.94
C TYR A 159 6.14 -4.67 -17.76
N ALA A 160 7.37 -4.32 -17.43
CA ALA A 160 8.57 -4.79 -18.10
C ALA A 160 9.65 -5.18 -17.09
N ASN A 161 10.60 -6.00 -17.52
CA ASN A 161 11.84 -6.26 -16.79
C ASN A 161 13.01 -6.28 -17.79
N VAL A 162 14.19 -6.79 -17.40
CA VAL A 162 15.38 -6.89 -18.27
C VAL A 162 15.15 -7.64 -19.58
N ASP A 163 14.15 -8.54 -19.62
CA ASP A 163 13.79 -9.33 -20.82
C ASP A 163 12.77 -8.57 -21.72
N GLY A 164 12.32 -7.40 -21.32
CA GLY A 164 11.34 -6.56 -22.03
C GLY A 164 9.92 -6.64 -21.46
N LEU A 165 8.93 -6.27 -22.29
CA LEU A 165 7.52 -6.23 -21.87
C LEU A 165 7.03 -7.61 -21.42
N LYS A 166 6.43 -7.67 -20.23
CA LYS A 166 5.81 -8.87 -19.65
C LYS A 166 4.32 -8.93 -19.89
N MET A 167 3.62 -7.84 -19.58
CA MET A 167 2.18 -7.73 -19.70
C MET A 167 1.77 -6.26 -19.76
N LYS A 168 0.52 -6.03 -20.12
CA LYS A 168 -0.13 -4.72 -20.01
C LYS A 168 -1.58 -4.85 -19.58
N GLU A 169 -2.10 -3.84 -18.93
CA GLU A 169 -3.49 -3.71 -18.52
C GLU A 169 -4.11 -2.50 -19.19
N LEU A 170 -5.26 -2.69 -19.84
CA LEU A 170 -6.08 -1.63 -20.40
C LEU A 170 -7.27 -1.36 -19.48
N PHE A 171 -7.53 -0.08 -19.22
CA PHE A 171 -8.62 0.42 -18.37
C PHE A 171 -9.68 1.10 -19.23
N ARG A 172 -10.95 0.79 -19.00
CA ARG A 172 -12.09 1.39 -19.68
C ARG A 172 -13.03 2.01 -18.66
N TYR A 173 -13.57 3.17 -19.01
CA TYR A 173 -14.47 3.94 -18.15
C TYR A 173 -15.78 4.26 -18.88
N ASP A 174 -16.86 4.42 -18.12
CA ASP A 174 -18.12 4.95 -18.65
C ASP A 174 -18.08 6.49 -18.77
N ASN A 175 -19.16 7.08 -19.27
CA ASN A 175 -19.28 8.53 -19.45
C ASN A 175 -19.29 9.32 -18.15
N MET A 176 -19.54 8.66 -17.00
CA MET A 176 -19.48 9.26 -15.65
C MET A 176 -18.10 9.12 -15.03
N GLY A 177 -17.19 8.37 -15.68
CA GLY A 177 -15.84 8.17 -15.21
C GLY A 177 -15.66 6.97 -14.31
N ASN A 178 -16.64 6.10 -14.18
CA ASN A 178 -16.53 4.86 -13.42
C ASN A 178 -15.78 3.81 -14.24
N LEU A 179 -14.88 3.04 -13.59
CA LEU A 179 -14.14 1.95 -14.22
C LEU A 179 -15.10 0.80 -14.59
N THR A 180 -15.22 0.49 -15.88
CA THR A 180 -16.13 -0.57 -16.35
C THR A 180 -15.42 -1.84 -16.78
N GLU A 181 -14.15 -1.75 -17.17
CA GLU A 181 -13.38 -2.91 -17.61
C GLU A 181 -11.91 -2.74 -17.35
N VAL A 182 -11.25 -3.84 -16.93
CA VAL A 182 -9.79 -4.01 -16.99
C VAL A 182 -9.48 -5.26 -17.79
N THR A 183 -8.70 -5.11 -18.86
CA THR A 183 -8.24 -6.23 -19.68
C THR A 183 -6.74 -6.38 -19.59
N THR A 184 -6.26 -7.56 -19.17
CA THR A 184 -4.85 -7.89 -19.08
C THR A 184 -4.41 -8.66 -20.34
N TYR A 185 -3.29 -8.24 -20.91
CA TYR A 185 -2.64 -8.87 -22.07
C TYR A 185 -1.25 -9.37 -21.69
N SER A 186 -0.87 -10.53 -22.22
CA SER A 186 0.51 -11.01 -22.19
C SER A 186 1.42 -10.19 -23.13
N ALA A 187 2.73 -10.43 -23.06
CA ALA A 187 3.74 -9.79 -23.91
C ALA A 187 3.45 -9.95 -25.42
N ASP A 188 2.87 -11.07 -25.84
CA ASP A 188 2.47 -11.36 -27.23
C ASP A 188 1.06 -10.83 -27.58
N ASN A 189 0.52 -9.89 -26.80
CA ASN A 189 -0.79 -9.24 -26.96
C ASN A 189 -2.01 -10.19 -26.91
N LYS A 190 -1.89 -11.37 -26.28
CA LYS A 190 -3.04 -12.23 -26.04
C LYS A 190 -3.74 -11.84 -24.74
N THR A 191 -5.07 -11.75 -24.77
CA THR A 191 -5.88 -11.53 -23.57
C THR A 191 -5.72 -12.69 -22.61
N THR A 192 -5.27 -12.41 -21.39
CA THR A 192 -5.10 -13.39 -20.31
C THR A 192 -6.18 -13.28 -19.23
N LYS A 193 -6.70 -12.06 -19.03
CA LYS A 193 -7.75 -11.80 -18.04
C LYS A 193 -8.62 -10.65 -18.49
N ARG A 194 -9.91 -10.71 -18.13
CA ARG A 194 -10.86 -9.59 -18.30
C ARG A 194 -11.74 -9.50 -17.05
N LEU A 195 -11.71 -8.31 -16.43
CA LEU A 195 -12.60 -7.95 -15.32
C LEU A 195 -13.63 -6.97 -15.86
N LEU A 196 -14.91 -7.25 -15.64
CA LEU A 196 -16.01 -6.34 -15.93
C LEU A 196 -16.61 -5.85 -14.61
N VAL A 197 -16.77 -4.54 -14.48
CA VAL A 197 -17.41 -3.89 -13.33
C VAL A 197 -18.74 -3.32 -13.79
N LYS A 198 -19.79 -3.59 -13.03
CA LYS A 198 -21.14 -3.05 -13.26
C LYS A 198 -21.56 -2.27 -12.03
N TYR A 199 -22.14 -1.13 -12.27
CA TYR A 199 -22.68 -0.26 -11.24
C TYR A 199 -24.21 -0.30 -11.27
N ASP A 200 -24.85 -0.19 -10.13
CA ASP A 200 -26.29 0.04 -10.04
C ASP A 200 -26.62 1.51 -10.38
N ALA A 201 -27.91 1.85 -10.38
CA ALA A 201 -28.36 3.21 -10.68
C ALA A 201 -27.89 4.26 -9.65
N ALA A 202 -27.43 3.84 -8.48
CA ALA A 202 -26.86 4.69 -7.43
C ALA A 202 -25.32 4.81 -7.54
N GLY A 203 -24.69 4.08 -8.48
CA GLY A 203 -23.24 4.10 -8.70
C GLY A 203 -22.44 3.21 -7.74
N ASN A 204 -23.09 2.20 -7.13
CA ASN A 204 -22.46 1.23 -6.24
C ASN A 204 -22.12 -0.08 -6.96
#